data_7c893c516adffc21e5d95b26cb08fbb4
#
_entry.id   7c893c516adffc21e5d95b26cb08fbb4
#
_cell.length_a   1.000
_cell.length_b   1.000
_cell.length_c   1.000
_cell.angle_alpha   90.00
_cell.angle_beta   90.00
_cell.angle_gamma   90.00
#
_symmetry.space_group_name_H-M   'P 1'
#
loop_
_entity.id
_entity.type
_entity.pdbx_description
1 polymer ?
#
loop_
_entity_poly.entity_id
_entity_poly.type
_entity_poly.pdbx_seq_one_letter_code
_entity_poly.pdbx_strand_id
1 'polypeptide(L)'
;MFRRTLRRLAPPLANKPLPNFENYPISAPTPGAELSPQALQAFKPSKRVAKFAADLEISFPFALRLMPGQKFQDFPIRVSIAPRNVFSMYHLKYLGQFEHPLITKVLHTYAQDKKTKPLWCYVQGFSTADSSNAVVRQTSERVVRAALFRALNAAGYDSSGKSLDGSKKELRGSIRVAVAKPKAVMKIEFDQLLRYLTGLVANAIPRLNGSSPGPSQRPGKPRNFGG
;
A
#
# COMPACT_ATOMS: atom_id res chain seq x y z
N MET A 1 52.21 -29.21 21.39
CA MET A 1 51.55 -28.70 22.62
C MET A 1 50.59 -27.58 22.23
N PHE A 2 49.27 -27.85 22.09
CA PHE A 2 48.28 -26.84 21.78
C PHE A 2 47.54 -26.47 23.07
N ARG A 3 47.70 -25.23 23.54
CA ARG A 3 46.95 -24.66 24.68
C ARG A 3 45.57 -24.20 24.17
N ARG A 4 44.51 -24.91 24.55
CA ARG A 4 43.14 -24.48 24.39
C ARG A 4 42.82 -23.38 25.40
N THR A 5 42.67 -22.14 24.95
CA THR A 5 42.11 -21.02 25.72
C THR A 5 40.60 -21.21 25.86
N LEU A 6 40.14 -21.57 27.05
CA LEU A 6 38.71 -21.56 27.41
C LEU A 6 38.19 -20.12 27.43
N ARG A 7 37.36 -19.78 26.45
CA ARG A 7 36.57 -18.52 26.51
C ARG A 7 35.60 -18.62 27.68
N ARG A 8 35.74 -17.74 28.68
CA ARG A 8 34.75 -17.53 29.72
C ARG A 8 33.47 -17.07 29.10
N LEU A 9 32.39 -17.87 29.24
CA LEU A 9 31.02 -17.48 28.91
C LEU A 9 30.62 -16.35 29.87
N ALA A 10 30.07 -15.26 29.32
CA ALA A 10 29.52 -14.17 30.09
C ALA A 10 28.35 -14.69 30.98
N PRO A 11 28.17 -14.16 32.18
CA PRO A 11 27.06 -14.57 33.05
C PRO A 11 25.72 -14.26 32.38
N PRO A 12 24.68 -15.09 32.61
CA PRO A 12 23.36 -14.86 32.05
C PRO A 12 22.84 -13.51 32.57
N LEU A 13 22.35 -12.67 31.64
CA LEU A 13 21.68 -11.40 31.96
C LEU A 13 20.55 -11.69 32.95
N ALA A 14 20.62 -11.08 34.12
CA ALA A 14 19.59 -11.17 35.13
C ALA A 14 18.24 -10.80 34.51
N ASN A 15 17.24 -11.69 34.64
CA ASN A 15 15.85 -11.48 34.22
C ASN A 15 15.31 -10.23 34.93
N LYS A 16 15.41 -9.06 34.28
CA LYS A 16 14.60 -7.91 34.67
C LYS A 16 13.13 -8.27 34.35
N PRO A 17 12.23 -8.16 35.32
CA PRO A 17 10.80 -8.38 35.06
C PRO A 17 10.39 -7.44 33.93
N LEU A 18 9.76 -8.00 32.90
CA LEU A 18 9.18 -7.21 31.82
C LEU A 18 8.17 -6.23 32.42
N PRO A 19 8.14 -4.97 31.97
CA PRO A 19 7.15 -4.01 32.43
C PRO A 19 5.76 -4.59 32.18
N ASN A 20 4.90 -4.49 33.21
CA ASN A 20 3.54 -4.99 33.16
C ASN A 20 2.74 -4.20 32.12
N PHE A 21 2.42 -4.81 30.97
CA PHE A 21 1.74 -4.17 29.84
C PHE A 21 0.22 -4.06 30.03
N GLU A 22 -0.33 -4.52 31.19
CA GLU A 22 -1.77 -4.54 31.45
C GLU A 22 -2.41 -3.15 31.63
N ASN A 23 -1.63 -2.09 31.84
CA ASN A 23 -2.14 -0.73 32.09
C ASN A 23 -2.08 0.22 30.88
N TYR A 24 -1.72 -0.27 29.71
CA TYR A 24 -1.87 0.54 28.50
C TYR A 24 -3.24 0.22 27.89
N PRO A 25 -4.16 1.19 27.75
CA PRO A 25 -5.38 0.99 26.98
C PRO A 25 -5.00 0.96 25.51
N ILE A 26 -4.35 -0.12 25.10
CA ILE A 26 -4.12 -0.39 23.70
C ILE A 26 -5.33 -1.19 23.22
N SER A 27 -6.39 -0.51 22.86
CA SER A 27 -7.25 -0.99 21.78
C SER A 27 -6.39 -1.00 20.53
N ALA A 28 -5.49 -1.98 20.46
CA ALA A 28 -4.75 -2.24 19.23
C ALA A 28 -5.80 -2.50 18.15
N PRO A 29 -5.85 -1.72 17.06
CA PRO A 29 -6.74 -2.04 15.97
C PRO A 29 -6.38 -3.45 15.52
N THR A 30 -7.37 -4.33 15.51
CA THR A 30 -7.24 -5.72 15.08
C THR A 30 -6.41 -5.77 13.80
N PRO A 31 -5.33 -6.56 13.71
CA PRO A 31 -4.50 -6.63 12.53
C PRO A 31 -5.37 -7.03 11.34
N GLY A 32 -5.58 -6.14 10.37
CA GLY A 32 -6.41 -6.37 9.18
C GLY A 32 -7.71 -5.59 9.12
N ALA A 33 -8.10 -4.83 10.13
CA ALA A 33 -9.22 -3.91 10.01
C ALA A 33 -8.88 -2.80 9.00
N GLU A 34 -9.62 -2.71 7.89
CA GLU A 34 -9.63 -1.49 7.09
C GLU A 34 -10.04 -0.36 8.00
N LEU A 35 -9.18 0.66 8.10
CA LEU A 35 -9.61 1.91 8.71
C LEU A 35 -10.85 2.36 7.94
N SER A 36 -11.97 2.51 8.65
CA SER A 36 -13.18 3.01 8.01
C SER A 36 -12.88 4.34 7.33
N PRO A 37 -13.61 4.72 6.28
CA PRO A 37 -13.43 6.03 5.65
C PRO A 37 -13.50 7.19 6.65
N GLN A 38 -14.27 7.04 7.72
CA GLN A 38 -14.36 7.98 8.83
C GLN A 38 -13.10 8.02 9.68
N ALA A 39 -12.48 6.86 9.98
CA ALA A 39 -11.22 6.80 10.70
C ALA A 39 -10.04 7.36 9.88
N LEU A 40 -10.08 7.24 8.55
CA LEU A 40 -9.12 7.88 7.66
C LEU A 40 -9.27 9.41 7.64
N GLN A 41 -10.49 9.92 7.69
CA GLN A 41 -10.75 11.37 7.79
C GLN A 41 -10.32 11.95 9.14
N ALA A 42 -10.38 11.15 10.21
CA ALA A 42 -9.94 11.54 11.56
C ALA A 42 -8.43 11.41 11.77
N PHE A 43 -7.68 10.84 10.81
CA PHE A 43 -6.22 10.67 10.94
C PHE A 43 -5.50 12.01 10.96
N LYS A 44 -4.80 12.28 12.07
CA LYS A 44 -3.93 13.45 12.23
C LYS A 44 -2.47 12.99 12.30
N PRO A 45 -1.63 13.34 11.34
CA PRO A 45 -0.20 13.04 11.40
C PRO A 45 0.49 13.86 12.49
N SER A 46 1.60 13.35 13.03
CA SER A 46 2.48 14.17 13.87
C SER A 46 3.09 15.33 13.06
N LYS A 47 3.49 16.42 13.72
CA LYS A 47 4.14 17.57 13.05
C LYS A 47 5.36 17.15 12.23
N ARG A 48 6.16 16.22 12.77
CA ARG A 48 7.33 15.65 12.10
C ARG A 48 6.96 14.90 10.81
N VAL A 49 5.92 14.07 10.87
CA VAL A 49 5.42 13.32 9.70
C VAL A 49 4.84 14.27 8.65
N ALA A 50 4.08 15.28 9.05
CA ALA A 50 3.51 16.26 8.12
C ALA A 50 4.62 17.03 7.38
N LYS A 51 5.67 17.47 8.09
CA LYS A 51 6.84 18.11 7.47
C LYS A 51 7.55 17.16 6.51
N PHE A 52 7.86 15.93 6.94
CA PHE A 52 8.51 14.91 6.11
C PHE A 52 7.71 14.62 4.83
N ALA A 53 6.38 14.51 4.96
CA ALA A 53 5.47 14.29 3.83
C ALA A 53 5.51 15.45 2.82
N ALA A 54 5.55 16.68 3.31
CA ALA A 54 5.67 17.88 2.47
C ALA A 54 7.03 17.96 1.77
N ASP A 55 8.12 17.75 2.51
CA ASP A 55 9.51 17.84 1.99
C ASP A 55 9.78 16.80 0.87
N LEU A 56 9.20 15.62 0.96
CA LEU A 56 9.38 14.54 -0.03
C LEU A 56 8.20 14.38 -1.00
N GLU A 57 7.21 15.26 -0.96
CA GLU A 57 5.99 15.18 -1.77
C GLU A 57 5.29 13.81 -1.67
N ILE A 58 5.22 13.25 -0.46
CA ILE A 58 4.51 12.01 -0.17
C ILE A 58 3.12 12.35 0.34
N SER A 59 2.10 11.73 -0.23
CA SER A 59 0.71 11.92 0.17
C SER A 59 0.26 10.85 1.18
N PHE A 60 -0.86 11.10 1.84
CA PHE A 60 -1.51 10.13 2.72
C PHE A 60 -2.49 9.25 1.93
N PRO A 61 -2.90 8.07 2.45
CA PRO A 61 -3.73 7.10 1.72
C PRO A 61 -5.07 7.62 1.20
N PHE A 62 -5.60 8.69 1.76
CA PHE A 62 -6.82 9.33 1.25
C PHE A 62 -6.64 10.01 -0.12
N ALA A 63 -5.42 10.20 -0.58
CA ALA A 63 -5.12 10.67 -1.93
C ALA A 63 -5.32 9.58 -3.02
N LEU A 64 -5.42 8.31 -2.62
CA LEU A 64 -5.67 7.20 -3.53
C LEU A 64 -7.09 7.31 -4.11
N ARG A 65 -7.18 7.22 -5.44
CA ARG A 65 -8.45 7.23 -6.16
C ARG A 65 -8.72 5.86 -6.76
N LEU A 66 -9.94 5.37 -6.59
CA LEU A 66 -10.36 4.09 -7.15
C LEU A 66 -10.30 4.14 -8.68
N MET A 67 -9.76 3.10 -9.29
CA MET A 67 -9.73 2.98 -10.74
C MET A 67 -11.16 2.72 -11.28
N PRO A 68 -11.59 3.38 -12.35
CA PRO A 68 -12.86 3.05 -12.99
C PRO A 68 -12.80 1.72 -13.74
N GLY A 69 -13.97 1.16 -14.05
CA GLY A 69 -14.09 -0.06 -14.87
C GLY A 69 -13.71 -1.34 -14.14
N GLN A 70 -13.66 -1.34 -12.81
CA GLN A 70 -13.35 -2.55 -12.04
C GLN A 70 -14.55 -3.51 -11.98
N LYS A 71 -14.28 -4.78 -12.29
CA LYS A 71 -15.26 -5.87 -12.21
C LYS A 71 -15.17 -6.57 -10.84
N PHE A 72 -15.67 -5.90 -9.80
CA PHE A 72 -15.50 -6.36 -8.41
C PHE A 72 -16.23 -7.67 -8.11
N GLN A 73 -17.29 -7.97 -8.83
CA GLN A 73 -18.04 -9.24 -8.67
C GLN A 73 -17.21 -10.43 -9.14
N ASP A 74 -16.53 -10.29 -10.30
CA ASP A 74 -15.71 -11.36 -10.89
C ASP A 74 -14.33 -11.42 -10.25
N PHE A 75 -13.75 -10.24 -9.99
CA PHE A 75 -12.42 -10.09 -9.40
C PHE A 75 -12.52 -9.30 -8.09
N PRO A 76 -12.59 -9.97 -6.93
CA PRO A 76 -12.79 -9.32 -5.64
C PRO A 76 -11.54 -8.59 -5.14
N ILE A 77 -10.97 -7.76 -6.01
CA ILE A 77 -9.84 -6.87 -5.76
C ILE A 77 -10.25 -5.44 -6.10
N ARG A 78 -9.71 -4.48 -5.35
CA ARG A 78 -9.89 -3.05 -5.62
C ARG A 78 -8.55 -2.43 -5.92
N VAL A 79 -8.43 -1.81 -7.08
CA VAL A 79 -7.21 -1.10 -7.49
C VAL A 79 -7.43 0.39 -7.35
N SER A 80 -6.56 1.03 -6.59
CA SER A 80 -6.54 2.48 -6.41
C SER A 80 -5.18 3.02 -6.78
N ILE A 81 -5.16 4.22 -7.36
CA ILE A 81 -3.93 4.88 -7.80
C ILE A 81 -3.85 6.30 -7.27
N ALA A 82 -2.61 6.78 -7.16
CA ALA A 82 -2.33 8.18 -6.89
C ALA A 82 -1.12 8.62 -7.75
N PRO A 83 -1.13 9.85 -8.34
CA PRO A 83 -0.02 10.36 -9.14
C PRO A 83 1.22 10.70 -8.30
N ARG A 84 1.08 10.78 -6.99
CA ARG A 84 2.16 10.95 -6.02
C ARG A 84 2.40 9.67 -5.24
N ASN A 85 3.60 9.51 -4.69
CA ASN A 85 3.87 8.43 -3.74
C ASN A 85 2.99 8.61 -2.50
N VAL A 86 2.49 7.49 -1.95
CA VAL A 86 1.51 7.49 -0.85
C VAL A 86 2.00 6.57 0.26
N PHE A 87 1.87 6.98 1.51
CA PHE A 87 2.16 6.11 2.64
C PHE A 87 1.28 4.86 2.62
N SER A 88 1.84 3.71 3.04
CA SER A 88 1.06 2.49 3.20
C SER A 88 0.04 2.62 4.34
N MET A 89 -1.16 2.10 4.13
CA MET A 89 -2.20 2.00 5.17
C MET A 89 -1.70 1.30 6.44
N TYR A 90 -0.87 0.26 6.29
CA TYR A 90 -0.29 -0.47 7.42
C TYR A 90 0.63 0.37 8.30
N HIS A 91 1.23 1.42 7.74
CA HIS A 91 2.14 2.28 8.47
C HIS A 91 1.46 3.47 9.16
N LEU A 92 0.18 3.73 8.88
CA LEU A 92 -0.55 4.85 9.50
C LEU A 92 -0.52 4.81 11.03
N LYS A 93 -0.55 3.61 11.63
CA LYS A 93 -0.43 3.43 13.08
C LYS A 93 0.87 3.99 13.67
N TYR A 94 1.93 4.10 12.87
CA TYR A 94 3.23 4.67 13.28
C TYR A 94 3.35 6.16 12.98
N LEU A 95 2.47 6.71 12.13
CA LEU A 95 2.56 8.06 11.58
C LEU A 95 1.59 9.04 12.26
N GLY A 96 0.82 8.57 13.25
CA GLY A 96 -0.19 9.35 13.96
C GLY A 96 0.39 10.45 14.85
N GLN A 97 -0.51 11.20 15.50
CA GLN A 97 -0.20 12.34 16.35
C GLN A 97 0.77 12.01 17.50
N PHE A 98 0.67 10.81 18.07
CA PHE A 98 1.59 10.32 19.10
C PHE A 98 2.81 9.69 18.43
N GLU A 99 4.00 10.18 18.77
CA GLU A 99 5.24 9.67 18.17
C GLU A 99 5.49 8.21 18.59
N HIS A 100 5.35 7.32 17.63
CA HIS A 100 5.63 5.89 17.85
C HIS A 100 7.16 5.65 17.82
N PRO A 101 7.73 4.77 18.68
CA PRO A 101 9.18 4.50 18.70
C PRO A 101 9.76 4.09 17.34
N LEU A 102 8.98 3.43 16.49
CA LEU A 102 9.43 3.01 15.15
C LEU A 102 9.30 4.09 14.07
N ILE A 103 8.80 5.29 14.39
CA ILE A 103 8.56 6.35 13.39
C ILE A 103 9.80 6.69 12.59
N THR A 104 10.95 6.82 13.23
CA THR A 104 12.22 7.15 12.57
C THR A 104 12.61 6.10 11.54
N LYS A 105 12.50 4.80 11.90
CA LYS A 105 12.78 3.69 10.99
C LYS A 105 11.83 3.70 9.78
N VAL A 106 10.55 3.92 10.03
CA VAL A 106 9.52 3.98 8.97
C VAL A 106 9.79 5.14 8.01
N LEU A 107 10.05 6.34 8.52
CA LEU A 107 10.35 7.50 7.69
C LEU A 107 11.65 7.32 6.90
N HIS A 108 12.70 6.73 7.50
CA HIS A 108 13.94 6.41 6.80
C HIS A 108 13.70 5.45 5.63
N THR A 109 12.88 4.39 5.83
CA THR A 109 12.51 3.47 4.74
C THR A 109 11.83 4.21 3.59
N TYR A 110 10.87 5.11 3.88
CA TYR A 110 10.21 5.91 2.85
C TYR A 110 11.17 6.87 2.13
N ALA A 111 12.13 7.45 2.83
CA ALA A 111 13.15 8.30 2.22
C ALA A 111 14.04 7.50 1.23
N GLN A 112 14.39 6.26 1.57
CA GLN A 112 15.15 5.37 0.68
C GLN A 112 14.30 4.91 -0.50
N ASP A 113 13.07 4.47 -0.25
CA ASP A 113 12.15 4.05 -1.33
C ASP A 113 11.88 5.20 -2.32
N LYS A 114 11.76 6.45 -1.84
CA LYS A 114 11.56 7.63 -2.70
C LYS A 114 12.72 7.87 -3.65
N LYS A 115 13.97 7.57 -3.22
CA LYS A 115 15.17 7.71 -4.05
C LYS A 115 15.31 6.60 -5.09
N THR A 116 14.87 5.38 -4.76
CA THR A 116 15.13 4.18 -5.55
C THR A 116 13.97 3.73 -6.40
N LYS A 117 12.73 4.00 -5.97
CA LYS A 117 11.49 3.50 -6.59
C LYS A 117 10.56 4.65 -6.95
N PRO A 118 10.46 5.04 -8.22
CA PRO A 118 9.51 6.05 -8.66
C PRO A 118 8.04 5.63 -8.46
N LEU A 119 7.73 4.34 -8.61
CA LEU A 119 6.40 3.77 -8.39
C LEU A 119 6.37 2.91 -7.13
N TRP A 120 5.36 3.11 -6.26
CA TRP A 120 5.13 2.28 -5.09
C TRP A 120 3.91 1.40 -5.28
N CYS A 121 4.13 0.08 -5.22
CA CYS A 121 3.07 -0.91 -5.38
C CYS A 121 2.75 -1.58 -4.04
N TYR A 122 1.50 -1.46 -3.58
CA TYR A 122 1.00 -2.09 -2.37
C TYR A 122 -0.06 -3.12 -2.72
N VAL A 123 0.15 -4.37 -2.31
CA VAL A 123 -0.87 -5.41 -2.37
C VAL A 123 -1.21 -5.82 -0.95
N GLN A 124 -2.48 -5.72 -0.58
CA GLN A 124 -2.96 -5.86 0.80
C GLN A 124 -4.20 -6.73 0.82
N GLY A 125 -4.16 -7.82 1.58
CA GLY A 125 -5.29 -8.73 1.79
C GLY A 125 -6.05 -8.41 3.08
N PHE A 126 -7.36 -8.45 3.00
CA PHE A 126 -8.28 -8.20 4.12
C PHE A 126 -9.09 -9.45 4.41
N SER A 127 -9.40 -9.71 5.68
CA SER A 127 -10.17 -10.88 6.11
C SER A 127 -11.62 -10.57 6.44
N THR A 128 -12.01 -9.29 6.40
CA THR A 128 -13.33 -8.82 6.87
C THR A 128 -14.49 -9.38 6.08
N ALA A 129 -14.30 -9.65 4.79
CA ALA A 129 -15.39 -10.08 3.90
C ALA A 129 -15.53 -11.60 3.77
N ASP A 130 -14.49 -12.39 4.07
CA ASP A 130 -14.51 -13.85 3.86
C ASP A 130 -13.90 -14.66 5.01
N SER A 131 -13.59 -14.02 6.14
CA SER A 131 -13.00 -14.66 7.32
C SER A 131 -11.77 -15.52 6.97
N SER A 132 -10.92 -15.05 6.05
CA SER A 132 -9.71 -15.74 5.63
C SER A 132 -8.64 -15.72 6.72
N ASN A 133 -7.94 -16.84 6.91
CA ASN A 133 -6.80 -16.90 7.81
C ASN A 133 -5.57 -16.19 7.22
N ALA A 134 -4.52 -16.04 8.04
CA ALA A 134 -3.30 -15.32 7.64
C ALA A 134 -2.60 -15.96 6.43
N VAL A 135 -2.58 -17.29 6.36
CA VAL A 135 -1.94 -18.02 5.26
C VAL A 135 -2.64 -17.74 3.93
N VAL A 136 -3.97 -17.83 3.89
CA VAL A 136 -4.76 -17.55 2.67
C VAL A 136 -4.60 -16.11 2.24
N ARG A 137 -4.58 -15.15 3.18
CA ARG A 137 -4.33 -13.75 2.86
C ARG A 137 -2.95 -13.54 2.23
N GLN A 138 -1.89 -14.03 2.89
CA GLN A 138 -0.52 -13.88 2.38
C GLN A 138 -0.34 -14.57 1.03
N THR A 139 -0.93 -15.75 0.82
CA THR A 139 -0.86 -16.46 -0.45
C THR A 139 -1.58 -15.65 -1.55
N SER A 140 -2.79 -15.19 -1.28
CA SER A 140 -3.53 -14.34 -2.25
C SER A 140 -2.79 -13.05 -2.58
N GLU A 141 -2.18 -12.39 -1.59
CA GLU A 141 -1.34 -11.21 -1.83
C GLU A 141 -0.13 -11.52 -2.73
N ARG A 142 0.53 -12.67 -2.53
CA ARG A 142 1.65 -13.11 -3.38
C ARG A 142 1.21 -13.35 -4.81
N VAL A 143 0.09 -14.05 -5.01
CA VAL A 143 -0.47 -14.33 -6.34
C VAL A 143 -0.83 -13.04 -7.06
N VAL A 144 -1.57 -12.13 -6.38
CA VAL A 144 -1.96 -10.83 -6.96
C VAL A 144 -0.73 -9.96 -7.25
N ARG A 145 0.26 -9.95 -6.36
CA ARG A 145 1.51 -9.22 -6.57
C ARG A 145 2.29 -9.74 -7.78
N ALA A 146 2.38 -11.06 -7.92
CA ALA A 146 3.04 -11.67 -9.08
C ALA A 146 2.32 -11.31 -10.38
N ALA A 147 0.99 -11.35 -10.41
CA ALA A 147 0.20 -10.97 -11.58
C ALA A 147 0.33 -9.47 -11.89
N LEU A 148 0.33 -8.58 -10.87
CA LEU A 148 0.56 -7.14 -11.05
C LEU A 148 1.94 -6.85 -11.66
N PHE A 149 2.99 -7.48 -11.14
CA PHE A 149 4.34 -7.26 -11.66
C PHE A 149 4.53 -7.81 -13.07
N ARG A 150 3.91 -8.96 -13.41
CA ARG A 150 3.88 -9.43 -14.79
C ARG A 150 3.11 -8.49 -15.72
N ALA A 151 2.01 -7.91 -15.25
CA ALA A 151 1.26 -6.91 -16.01
C ALA A 151 2.08 -5.62 -16.24
N LEU A 152 2.85 -5.15 -15.26
CA LEU A 152 3.78 -4.03 -15.43
C LEU A 152 4.89 -4.38 -16.42
N ASN A 153 5.49 -5.57 -16.32
CA ASN A 153 6.53 -6.03 -17.24
C ASN A 153 6.00 -6.12 -18.69
N ALA A 154 4.80 -6.63 -18.88
CA ALA A 154 4.15 -6.66 -20.20
C ALA A 154 3.90 -5.25 -20.76
N ALA A 155 3.73 -4.25 -19.90
CA ALA A 155 3.62 -2.84 -20.29
C ALA A 155 4.99 -2.16 -20.53
N GLY A 156 6.11 -2.86 -20.26
CA GLY A 156 7.48 -2.39 -20.44
C GLY A 156 8.06 -1.67 -19.22
N TYR A 157 7.56 -1.96 -18.03
CA TYR A 157 8.05 -1.40 -16.77
C TYR A 157 8.45 -2.48 -15.78
N ASP A 158 9.45 -2.20 -14.97
CA ASP A 158 9.80 -3.06 -13.83
C ASP A 158 8.82 -2.87 -12.65
N SER A 159 9.03 -3.64 -11.58
CA SER A 159 8.22 -3.54 -10.35
C SER A 159 8.37 -2.22 -9.60
N SER A 160 9.38 -1.41 -9.92
CA SER A 160 9.62 -0.07 -9.35
C SER A 160 9.10 1.05 -10.25
N GLY A 161 8.55 0.74 -11.42
CA GLY A 161 8.03 1.71 -12.39
C GLY A 161 9.07 2.29 -13.33
N LYS A 162 10.30 1.75 -13.35
CA LYS A 162 11.31 2.14 -14.33
C LYS A 162 11.06 1.45 -15.66
N SER A 163 11.34 2.15 -16.77
CA SER A 163 11.26 1.54 -18.09
C SER A 163 12.29 0.42 -18.24
N LEU A 164 11.88 -0.73 -18.75
CA LEU A 164 12.77 -1.85 -19.03
C LEU A 164 13.75 -1.53 -20.16
N ASP A 165 13.28 -0.81 -21.17
CA ASP A 165 14.06 -0.48 -22.38
C ASP A 165 14.65 0.94 -22.31
N GLY A 166 14.44 1.68 -21.24
CA GLY A 166 14.87 3.07 -21.11
C GLY A 166 14.17 4.07 -22.06
N SER A 167 13.28 3.59 -22.96
CA SER A 167 12.62 4.41 -23.98
C SER A 167 11.40 5.16 -23.45
N LYS A 168 10.77 4.64 -22.39
CA LYS A 168 9.54 5.18 -21.84
C LYS A 168 9.83 6.03 -20.60
N LYS A 169 8.99 7.04 -20.39
CA LYS A 169 9.03 7.81 -19.14
C LYS A 169 8.73 6.91 -17.95
N GLU A 170 9.49 7.06 -16.86
CA GLU A 170 9.26 6.33 -15.61
C GLU A 170 7.84 6.58 -15.09
N LEU A 171 7.20 5.52 -14.60
CA LEU A 171 5.92 5.62 -13.90
C LEU A 171 6.17 6.14 -12.49
N ARG A 172 5.52 7.24 -12.14
CA ARG A 172 5.63 7.83 -10.79
C ARG A 172 4.29 7.77 -10.07
N GLY A 173 4.35 7.56 -8.76
CA GLY A 173 3.16 7.55 -7.92
C GLY A 173 2.97 6.27 -7.13
N SER A 174 1.71 5.89 -6.90
CA SER A 174 1.39 4.68 -6.14
C SER A 174 0.23 3.92 -6.75
N ILE A 175 0.35 2.60 -6.74
CA ILE A 175 -0.71 1.64 -7.05
C ILE A 175 -1.00 0.84 -5.78
N ARG A 176 -2.24 0.82 -5.34
CA ARG A 176 -2.70 -0.03 -4.24
C ARG A 176 -3.70 -1.05 -4.79
N VAL A 177 -3.44 -2.32 -4.56
CA VAL A 177 -4.37 -3.41 -4.83
C VAL A 177 -4.84 -3.98 -3.50
N ALA A 178 -6.11 -3.77 -3.18
CA ALA A 178 -6.77 -4.31 -1.99
C ALA A 178 -7.49 -5.60 -2.37
N VAL A 179 -7.07 -6.72 -1.76
CA VAL A 179 -7.70 -8.04 -1.94
C VAL A 179 -8.80 -8.18 -0.91
N ALA A 180 -10.05 -7.92 -1.30
CA ALA A 180 -11.18 -7.87 -0.38
C ALA A 180 -11.68 -9.26 0.04
N LYS A 181 -11.60 -10.26 -0.85
CA LYS A 181 -11.99 -11.64 -0.58
C LYS A 181 -10.85 -12.61 -0.97
N PRO A 182 -9.84 -12.81 -0.11
CA PRO A 182 -8.69 -13.66 -0.39
C PRO A 182 -9.05 -15.09 -0.83
N LYS A 183 -10.04 -15.74 -0.19
CA LYS A 183 -10.49 -17.08 -0.59
C LYS A 183 -11.05 -17.11 -2.01
N ALA A 184 -11.78 -16.07 -2.42
CA ALA A 184 -12.33 -16.00 -3.77
C ALA A 184 -11.22 -15.79 -4.81
N VAL A 185 -10.23 -14.92 -4.51
CA VAL A 185 -9.09 -14.70 -5.40
C VAL A 185 -8.28 -15.97 -5.63
N MET A 186 -8.14 -16.84 -4.62
CA MET A 186 -7.43 -18.12 -4.75
C MET A 186 -8.11 -19.12 -5.68
N LYS A 187 -9.38 -18.91 -6.03
CA LYS A 187 -10.14 -19.75 -6.98
C LYS A 187 -10.05 -19.24 -8.43
N ILE A 188 -9.52 -18.03 -8.63
CA ILE A 188 -9.37 -17.44 -9.96
C ILE A 188 -8.11 -18.01 -10.62
N GLU A 189 -8.23 -18.43 -11.88
CA GLU A 189 -7.06 -18.84 -12.66
C GLU A 189 -6.08 -17.67 -12.82
N PHE A 190 -4.79 -17.96 -12.70
CA PHE A 190 -3.74 -16.93 -12.74
C PHE A 190 -3.78 -16.12 -14.04
N ASP A 191 -4.04 -16.77 -15.19
CA ASP A 191 -4.08 -16.11 -16.49
C ASP A 191 -5.29 -15.17 -16.63
N GLN A 192 -6.42 -15.50 -16.00
CA GLN A 192 -7.58 -14.61 -15.93
C GLN A 192 -7.26 -13.37 -15.10
N LEU A 193 -6.65 -13.58 -13.93
CA LEU A 193 -6.22 -12.49 -13.06
C LEU A 193 -5.18 -11.60 -13.76
N LEU A 194 -4.22 -12.20 -14.45
CA LEU A 194 -3.18 -11.49 -15.21
C LEU A 194 -3.80 -10.63 -16.31
N ARG A 195 -4.68 -11.19 -17.15
CA ARG A 195 -5.38 -10.43 -18.21
C ARG A 195 -6.17 -9.25 -17.62
N TYR A 196 -6.87 -9.47 -16.52
CA TYR A 196 -7.61 -8.41 -15.85
C TYR A 196 -6.70 -7.28 -15.34
N LEU A 197 -5.61 -7.64 -14.66
CA LEU A 197 -4.64 -6.65 -14.14
C LEU A 197 -3.89 -5.94 -15.28
N THR A 198 -3.60 -6.61 -16.39
CA THR A 198 -2.98 -5.98 -17.58
C THR A 198 -3.89 -4.88 -18.12
N GLY A 199 -5.19 -5.11 -18.22
CA GLY A 199 -6.15 -4.08 -18.63
C GLY A 199 -6.20 -2.90 -17.66
N LEU A 200 -6.16 -3.17 -16.33
CA LEU A 200 -6.14 -2.10 -15.32
C LEU A 200 -4.83 -1.32 -15.34
N VAL A 201 -3.69 -1.97 -15.52
CA VAL A 201 -2.37 -1.31 -15.63
C VAL A 201 -2.33 -0.41 -16.86
N ALA A 202 -2.81 -0.89 -18.03
CA ALA A 202 -2.90 -0.07 -19.23
C ALA A 202 -3.71 1.22 -19.02
N ASN A 203 -4.81 1.13 -18.26
CA ASN A 203 -5.63 2.28 -17.90
C ASN A 203 -5.00 3.16 -16.79
N ALA A 204 -4.08 2.62 -15.99
CA ALA A 204 -3.40 3.34 -14.92
C ALA A 204 -2.24 4.20 -15.46
N ILE A 205 -1.50 3.71 -16.44
CA ILE A 205 -0.30 4.37 -17.00
C ILE A 205 -0.53 5.83 -17.39
N PRO A 206 -1.54 6.19 -18.20
CA PRO A 206 -1.76 7.58 -18.59
C PRO A 206 -2.06 8.48 -17.38
N ARG A 207 -2.75 7.94 -16.37
CA ARG A 207 -3.11 8.69 -15.14
C ARG A 207 -1.90 8.92 -14.23
N LEU A 208 -0.98 7.96 -14.17
CA LEU A 208 0.27 8.08 -13.40
C LEU A 208 1.25 9.02 -14.10
N ASN A 209 1.24 9.06 -15.43
CA ASN A 209 2.09 9.97 -16.21
C ASN A 209 1.57 11.42 -16.26
N GLY A 210 0.50 11.74 -15.55
CA GLY A 210 -0.05 13.09 -15.49
C GLY A 210 -0.92 13.49 -16.67
N SER A 211 -1.20 12.56 -17.61
CA SER A 211 -2.21 12.72 -18.64
C SER A 211 -3.59 12.44 -18.04
N SER A 212 -3.99 13.21 -17.02
CA SER A 212 -5.35 13.12 -16.48
C SER A 212 -6.31 13.63 -17.57
N PRO A 213 -7.29 12.84 -18.03
CA PRO A 213 -8.41 13.45 -18.74
C PRO A 213 -9.02 14.45 -17.75
N GLY A 214 -9.09 15.71 -18.16
CA GLY A 214 -9.68 16.78 -17.40
C GLY A 214 -11.03 16.34 -16.78
N PRO A 215 -11.50 16.96 -15.70
CA PRO A 215 -12.74 16.59 -15.09
C PRO A 215 -13.80 16.61 -16.18
N SER A 216 -14.38 15.42 -16.45
CA SER A 216 -15.52 15.28 -17.37
C SER A 216 -16.51 16.36 -16.95
N GLN A 217 -16.68 17.39 -17.80
CA GLN A 217 -17.73 18.39 -17.64
C GLN A 217 -19.03 17.59 -17.55
N ARG A 218 -19.59 17.52 -16.34
CA ARG A 218 -20.95 17.02 -16.19
C ARG A 218 -21.79 17.90 -17.08
N PRO A 219 -22.56 17.33 -18.04
CA PRO A 219 -23.46 18.14 -18.85
C PRO A 219 -24.34 18.91 -17.86
N GLY A 220 -24.25 20.24 -17.94
CA GLY A 220 -24.99 21.11 -17.07
C GLY A 220 -26.47 20.77 -17.21
N LYS A 221 -27.12 20.44 -16.08
CA LYS A 221 -28.56 20.35 -16.03
C LYS A 221 -29.14 21.66 -16.60
N PRO A 222 -30.01 21.59 -17.60
CA PRO A 222 -30.66 22.81 -18.10
C PRO A 222 -31.39 23.48 -16.92
N ARG A 223 -31.04 24.74 -16.63
CA ARG A 223 -31.81 25.59 -15.74
C ARG A 223 -33.13 25.84 -16.40
N ASN A 224 -34.19 25.19 -15.93
CA ASN A 224 -35.56 25.61 -16.24
C ASN A 224 -35.78 27.00 -15.62
N PHE A 225 -35.72 28.02 -16.44
CA PHE A 225 -36.30 29.31 -16.15
C PHE A 225 -37.79 29.14 -16.39
N GLY A 226 -38.57 28.79 -15.35
CA GLY A 226 -39.99 28.91 -15.33
C GLY A 226 -40.34 30.39 -15.12
N GLY A 227 -41.09 30.94 -16.06
CA GLY A 227 -41.81 32.19 -15.92
C GLY A 227 -43.04 32.01 -15.00
#